data_bf21c8ee3b39096dd59ec550a2d3ed72
#
_entry.id   bf21c8ee3b39096dd59ec550a2d3ed72
#
_cell.length_a   1.000
_cell.length_b   1.000
_cell.length_c   1.000
_cell.angle_alpha   90.00
_cell.angle_beta   90.00
_cell.angle_gamma   90.00
#
_symmetry.space_group_name_H-M   'P 1'
#
loop_
_entity.id
_entity.type
_entity.pdbx_description
1 polymer ?
#
loop_
_entity_poly.entity_id
_entity_poly.type
_entity_poly.pdbx_seq_one_letter_code
_entity_poly.pdbx_strand_id
1 'polypeptide(L)'
;MAAVQYRTIPNAFPALLEDGKQAIRFLKANAEKFGIDKTRFGVMGNSAGGYLSSMIATTMNEPCFDQGQYLDESSDVQACCTIFGPSDLETIDEGFPTEVQAYHDSRAASEALLVNGVVYGRDPGHLLEEIPDKARAASPLGHIHPGLPPFLIMHGNNDHMVSQRQSDHLYEALCENGTEVEYVVLDKADHGDDHWFQQPVIDYVVDWFRNHLRP
;
A
#
# COMPACT_ATOMS: atom_id res chain seq x y z
N MET A 1 18.22 3.88 2.92
CA MET A 1 16.76 4.04 2.99
C MET A 1 16.41 5.46 2.59
N ALA A 2 15.34 5.65 1.80
CA ALA A 2 14.78 6.95 1.44
C ALA A 2 13.33 7.02 1.94
N ALA A 3 12.95 8.15 2.53
CA ALA A 3 11.56 8.44 2.86
C ALA A 3 10.93 9.25 1.73
N VAL A 4 9.76 8.83 1.29
CA VAL A 4 9.04 9.46 0.17
C VAL A 4 7.90 10.30 0.73
N GLN A 5 7.84 11.55 0.30
CA GLN A 5 6.68 12.41 0.51
C GLN A 5 5.80 12.32 -0.75
N TYR A 6 4.53 12.05 -0.56
CA TYR A 6 3.56 11.92 -1.64
C TYR A 6 2.35 12.82 -1.42
N ARG A 7 1.63 13.11 -2.49
CA ARG A 7 0.39 13.89 -2.42
C ARG A 7 -0.68 13.12 -1.64
N THR A 8 -1.31 13.82 -0.73
CA THR A 8 -2.43 13.32 0.07
C THR A 8 -3.72 14.04 -0.35
N ILE A 9 -4.83 13.75 0.30
CA ILE A 9 -6.06 14.55 0.19
C ILE A 9 -5.70 16.04 0.30
N PRO A 10 -6.15 16.90 -0.64
CA PRO A 10 -7.30 16.74 -1.53
C PRO A 10 -7.02 16.11 -2.92
N ASN A 11 -5.83 15.58 -3.15
CA ASN A 11 -5.53 14.93 -4.43
C ASN A 11 -6.13 13.52 -4.44
N ALA A 12 -6.94 13.25 -5.47
CA ALA A 12 -7.52 11.92 -5.63
C ALA A 12 -6.52 10.90 -6.15
N PHE A 13 -6.83 9.62 -5.95
CA PHE A 13 -6.16 8.52 -6.66
C PHE A 13 -6.21 8.79 -8.19
N PRO A 14 -5.10 8.57 -8.93
CA PRO A 14 -3.88 7.86 -8.52
C PRO A 14 -2.70 8.74 -8.06
N ALA A 15 -2.91 9.99 -7.66
CA ALA A 15 -1.86 10.98 -7.42
C ALA A 15 -0.73 10.46 -6.49
N LEU A 16 -1.06 9.82 -5.37
CA LEU A 16 -0.05 9.27 -4.44
C LEU A 16 0.76 8.13 -5.08
N LEU A 17 0.13 7.30 -5.90
CA LEU A 17 0.79 6.18 -6.60
C LEU A 17 1.76 6.70 -7.64
N GLU A 18 1.36 7.70 -8.43
CA GLU A 18 2.23 8.37 -9.40
C GLU A 18 3.47 8.96 -8.71
N ASP A 19 3.30 9.60 -7.56
CA ASP A 19 4.40 10.17 -6.77
C ASP A 19 5.35 9.08 -6.26
N GLY A 20 4.82 7.99 -5.72
CA GLY A 20 5.61 6.85 -5.23
C GLY A 20 6.43 6.21 -6.35
N LYS A 21 5.80 5.93 -7.49
CA LYS A 21 6.46 5.37 -8.69
C LYS A 21 7.51 6.34 -9.24
N GLN A 22 7.20 7.63 -9.32
CA GLN A 22 8.17 8.64 -9.76
C GLN A 22 9.37 8.75 -8.79
N ALA A 23 9.15 8.62 -7.47
CA ALA A 23 10.24 8.64 -6.50
C ALA A 23 11.21 7.47 -6.69
N ILE A 24 10.70 6.27 -7.00
CA ILE A 24 11.54 5.10 -7.33
C ILE A 24 12.35 5.37 -8.57
N ARG A 25 11.74 5.87 -9.65
CA ARG A 25 12.44 6.22 -10.89
C ARG A 25 13.50 7.29 -10.66
N PHE A 26 13.20 8.33 -9.87
CA PHE A 26 14.18 9.35 -9.48
C PHE A 26 15.40 8.74 -8.78
N LEU A 27 15.18 7.83 -7.82
CA LEU A 27 16.26 7.18 -7.09
C LEU A 27 17.09 6.29 -8.02
N LYS A 28 16.46 5.56 -8.93
CA LYS A 28 17.17 4.72 -9.93
C LYS A 28 17.97 5.56 -10.92
N ALA A 29 17.41 6.65 -11.44
CA ALA A 29 18.09 7.57 -12.34
C ALA A 29 19.31 8.25 -11.68
N ASN A 30 19.30 8.39 -10.36
CA ASN A 30 20.38 8.99 -9.58
C ASN A 30 21.16 7.96 -8.73
N ALA A 31 21.09 6.68 -9.07
CA ALA A 31 21.62 5.59 -8.26
C ALA A 31 23.13 5.75 -7.98
N GLU A 32 23.91 6.12 -8.98
CA GLU A 32 25.34 6.37 -8.84
C GLU A 32 25.62 7.51 -7.85
N LYS A 33 24.88 8.62 -7.96
CA LYS A 33 25.02 9.78 -7.05
C LYS A 33 24.74 9.43 -5.59
N PHE A 34 23.79 8.54 -5.34
CA PHE A 34 23.38 8.13 -4.00
C PHE A 34 24.10 6.87 -3.50
N GLY A 35 24.93 6.23 -4.33
CA GLY A 35 25.62 4.99 -3.99
C GLY A 35 24.67 3.82 -3.74
N ILE A 36 23.56 3.74 -4.49
CA ILE A 36 22.55 2.70 -4.36
C ILE A 36 22.54 1.78 -5.59
N ASP A 37 22.13 0.53 -5.39
CA ASP A 37 21.98 -0.44 -6.45
C ASP A 37 20.56 -0.37 -7.02
N LYS A 38 20.42 0.07 -8.26
CA LYS A 38 19.13 0.24 -8.93
C LYS A 38 18.40 -1.05 -9.28
N THR A 39 19.04 -2.18 -9.10
CA THR A 39 18.44 -3.51 -9.35
C THR A 39 17.86 -4.16 -8.10
N ARG A 40 17.99 -3.53 -6.93
CA ARG A 40 17.60 -4.04 -5.62
C ARG A 40 16.81 -3.02 -4.82
N PHE A 41 15.58 -2.80 -5.25
CA PHE A 41 14.66 -1.88 -4.59
C PHE A 41 13.57 -2.64 -3.85
N GLY A 42 13.39 -2.31 -2.58
CA GLY A 42 12.21 -2.69 -1.82
C GLY A 42 11.38 -1.46 -1.46
N VAL A 43 10.09 -1.66 -1.31
CA VAL A 43 9.18 -0.65 -0.78
C VAL A 43 8.58 -1.13 0.53
N MET A 44 8.40 -0.21 1.47
CA MET A 44 7.70 -0.49 2.71
C MET A 44 6.95 0.73 3.21
N GLY A 45 5.92 0.46 3.97
CA GLY A 45 5.18 1.50 4.67
C GLY A 45 4.16 0.93 5.63
N ASN A 46 3.61 1.80 6.45
CA ASN A 46 2.54 1.49 7.39
C ASN A 46 1.27 2.29 7.06
N SER A 47 0.09 1.74 7.37
CA SER A 47 -1.20 2.39 7.12
C SER A 47 -1.32 2.84 5.65
N ALA A 48 -1.56 4.11 5.38
CA ALA A 48 -1.56 4.67 4.03
C ALA A 48 -0.25 4.42 3.25
N GLY A 49 0.90 4.35 3.94
CA GLY A 49 2.19 3.96 3.33
C GLY A 49 2.24 2.47 3.00
N GLY A 50 1.62 1.60 3.79
CA GLY A 50 1.45 0.19 3.51
C GLY A 50 0.56 -0.04 2.28
N TYR A 51 -0.55 0.68 2.21
CA TYR A 51 -1.40 0.75 1.02
C TYR A 51 -0.59 1.16 -0.22
N LEU A 52 0.14 2.29 -0.14
CA LEU A 52 0.95 2.77 -1.26
C LEU A 52 2.03 1.77 -1.68
N SER A 53 2.69 1.12 -0.71
CA SER A 53 3.69 0.09 -0.99
C SER A 53 3.09 -1.10 -1.74
N SER A 54 1.91 -1.56 -1.33
CA SER A 54 1.17 -2.62 -2.00
C SER A 54 0.75 -2.20 -3.41
N MET A 55 0.19 -0.98 -3.57
CA MET A 55 -0.17 -0.45 -4.90
C MET A 55 1.03 -0.36 -5.84
N ILE A 56 2.19 0.11 -5.37
CA ILE A 56 3.41 0.15 -6.19
C ILE A 56 3.79 -1.25 -6.67
N ALA A 57 3.79 -2.22 -5.75
CA ALA A 57 4.20 -3.59 -6.07
C ALA A 57 3.21 -4.31 -6.99
N THR A 58 1.91 -4.09 -6.83
CA THR A 58 0.88 -4.76 -7.64
C THR A 58 0.66 -4.11 -9.01
N THR A 59 1.04 -2.84 -9.20
CA THR A 59 0.87 -2.10 -10.46
C THR A 59 2.15 -1.97 -11.29
N MET A 60 3.16 -2.83 -11.08
CA MET A 60 4.45 -2.74 -11.80
C MET A 60 4.28 -2.80 -13.33
N ASN A 61 3.37 -3.60 -13.83
CA ASN A 61 3.12 -3.77 -15.26
C ASN A 61 2.07 -2.80 -15.83
N GLU A 62 1.71 -1.75 -15.08
CA GLU A 62 0.66 -0.81 -15.47
C GLU A 62 1.26 0.59 -15.78
N PRO A 63 1.68 0.84 -17.03
CA PRO A 63 2.33 2.10 -17.40
C PRO A 63 1.42 3.32 -17.32
N CYS A 64 0.09 3.14 -17.19
CA CYS A 64 -0.84 4.25 -16.97
C CYS A 64 -0.57 5.01 -15.67
N PHE A 65 0.03 4.37 -14.67
CA PHE A 65 0.44 4.98 -13.41
C PHE A 65 1.88 5.52 -13.43
N ASP A 66 2.65 5.26 -14.48
CA ASP A 66 3.99 5.82 -14.65
C ASP A 66 3.91 7.21 -15.28
N GLN A 67 3.70 8.22 -14.46
CA GLN A 67 3.57 9.60 -14.86
C GLN A 67 4.74 10.45 -14.34
N GLY A 68 4.94 11.63 -14.94
CA GLY A 68 5.93 12.61 -14.49
C GLY A 68 7.29 12.45 -15.14
N GLN A 69 8.36 12.41 -14.34
CA GLN A 69 9.76 12.43 -14.80
C GLN A 69 10.40 11.03 -14.75
N TYR A 70 11.60 10.91 -15.35
CA TYR A 70 12.43 9.71 -15.33
C TYR A 70 11.76 8.45 -15.90
N LEU A 71 10.98 8.62 -16.96
CA LEU A 71 10.22 7.53 -17.60
C LEU A 71 11.10 6.50 -18.33
N ASP A 72 12.39 6.79 -18.50
CA ASP A 72 13.37 5.83 -19.02
C ASP A 72 13.81 4.79 -17.96
N GLU A 73 13.48 5.01 -16.69
CA GLU A 73 13.72 4.07 -15.59
C GLU A 73 12.42 3.35 -15.21
N SER A 74 12.53 2.09 -14.81
CA SER A 74 11.41 1.31 -14.29
C SER A 74 11.05 1.74 -12.85
N SER A 75 9.77 1.76 -12.53
CA SER A 75 9.26 1.89 -11.16
C SER A 75 9.13 0.55 -10.41
N ASP A 76 9.53 -0.58 -11.03
CA ASP A 76 9.43 -1.91 -10.44
C ASP A 76 10.28 -2.06 -9.19
N VAL A 77 9.81 -2.89 -8.28
CA VAL A 77 10.47 -3.22 -7.02
C VAL A 77 10.65 -4.73 -6.89
N GLN A 78 11.62 -5.16 -6.08
CA GLN A 78 11.97 -6.55 -5.91
C GLN A 78 11.49 -7.14 -4.58
N ALA A 79 10.92 -6.32 -3.70
CA ALA A 79 10.33 -6.77 -2.44
C ALA A 79 9.34 -5.71 -1.93
N CYS A 80 8.26 -6.13 -1.31
CA CYS A 80 7.24 -5.26 -0.73
C CYS A 80 6.94 -5.64 0.72
N CYS A 81 6.96 -4.67 1.63
CA CYS A 81 6.48 -4.86 2.99
C CYS A 81 5.32 -3.90 3.26
N THR A 82 4.16 -4.45 3.58
CA THR A 82 2.98 -3.69 3.99
C THR A 82 2.67 -3.95 5.45
N ILE A 83 2.55 -2.90 6.24
CA ILE A 83 2.25 -2.97 7.66
C ILE A 83 0.88 -2.31 7.87
N PHE A 84 -0.12 -3.10 8.26
CA PHE A 84 -1.53 -2.71 8.45
C PHE A 84 -2.06 -1.75 7.37
N GLY A 85 -1.72 -2.00 6.11
CA GLY A 85 -2.22 -1.23 4.97
C GLY A 85 -3.56 -1.76 4.47
N PRO A 86 -4.51 -0.90 4.08
CA PRO A 86 -5.67 -1.32 3.30
C PRO A 86 -5.27 -2.02 2.00
N SER A 87 -6.05 -3.01 1.60
CA SER A 87 -5.80 -3.78 0.37
C SER A 87 -7.00 -3.85 -0.57
N ASP A 88 -8.20 -3.71 0.01
CA ASP A 88 -9.48 -3.73 -0.72
C ASP A 88 -10.40 -2.64 -0.17
N LEU A 89 -10.62 -1.60 -0.96
CA LEU A 89 -11.47 -0.49 -0.55
C LEU A 89 -12.97 -0.81 -0.69
N GLU A 90 -13.33 -1.88 -1.42
CA GLU A 90 -14.71 -2.34 -1.53
C GLU A 90 -15.19 -3.05 -0.25
N THR A 91 -14.25 -3.58 0.55
CA THR A 91 -14.53 -4.31 1.81
C THR A 91 -13.81 -3.69 3.02
N ILE A 92 -13.55 -2.39 2.96
CA ILE A 92 -12.74 -1.69 3.97
C ILE A 92 -13.34 -1.75 5.38
N ASP A 93 -14.65 -1.86 5.48
CA ASP A 93 -15.44 -1.93 6.70
C ASP A 93 -15.55 -3.35 7.29
N GLU A 94 -15.16 -4.39 6.53
CA GLU A 94 -15.34 -5.79 6.94
C GLU A 94 -14.60 -6.11 8.25
N GLY A 95 -15.30 -6.81 9.14
CA GLY A 95 -14.75 -7.23 10.44
C GLY A 95 -14.91 -6.22 11.56
N PHE A 96 -15.39 -5.02 11.28
CA PHE A 96 -15.65 -3.99 12.27
C PHE A 96 -17.07 -4.04 12.87
N PRO A 97 -17.31 -3.50 14.07
CA PRO A 97 -18.63 -3.24 14.59
C PRO A 97 -19.41 -2.24 13.73
N THR A 98 -20.75 -2.31 13.78
CA THR A 98 -21.65 -1.51 12.93
C THR A 98 -21.37 0.01 13.00
N GLU A 99 -20.96 0.53 14.17
CA GLU A 99 -20.64 1.95 14.31
C GLU A 99 -19.42 2.37 13.50
N VAL A 100 -18.42 1.49 13.38
CA VAL A 100 -17.22 1.71 12.57
C VAL A 100 -17.52 1.51 11.10
N GLN A 101 -18.30 0.49 10.76
CA GLN A 101 -18.78 0.29 9.37
C GLN A 101 -19.49 1.55 8.86
N ALA A 102 -20.41 2.14 9.66
CA ALA A 102 -21.09 3.37 9.28
C ALA A 102 -20.16 4.58 9.02
N TYR A 103 -18.96 4.59 9.61
CA TYR A 103 -17.95 5.60 9.26
C TYR A 103 -17.35 5.33 7.86
N HIS A 104 -16.96 4.08 7.59
CA HIS A 104 -16.42 3.68 6.29
C HIS A 104 -17.44 3.84 5.17
N ASP A 105 -18.73 3.62 5.45
CA ASP A 105 -19.86 3.86 4.55
C ASP A 105 -20.23 5.35 4.39
N SER A 106 -19.28 6.24 4.67
CA SER A 106 -19.52 7.67 4.54
C SER A 106 -18.67 8.30 3.42
N ARG A 107 -19.20 9.36 2.81
CA ARG A 107 -18.45 10.18 1.83
C ARG A 107 -17.28 10.96 2.46
N ALA A 108 -17.22 11.01 3.77
CA ALA A 108 -16.16 11.66 4.55
C ALA A 108 -15.08 10.69 5.02
N ALA A 109 -15.25 9.39 4.79
CA ALA A 109 -14.24 8.39 5.06
C ALA A 109 -12.96 8.69 4.28
N SER A 110 -11.81 8.40 4.89
CA SER A 110 -10.51 8.71 4.26
C SER A 110 -10.31 8.02 2.92
N GLU A 111 -10.78 6.80 2.77
CA GLU A 111 -10.73 6.01 1.54
C GLU A 111 -11.70 6.55 0.47
N ALA A 112 -12.89 6.99 0.84
CA ALA A 112 -13.81 7.66 -0.09
C ALA A 112 -13.20 8.98 -0.59
N LEU A 113 -12.58 9.76 0.30
CA LEU A 113 -11.85 10.97 -0.06
C LEU A 113 -10.59 10.68 -0.91
N LEU A 114 -9.93 9.56 -0.67
CA LEU A 114 -8.79 9.12 -1.49
C LEU A 114 -9.23 8.87 -2.94
N VAL A 115 -10.37 8.20 -3.13
CA VAL A 115 -10.86 7.84 -4.48
C VAL A 115 -11.50 9.03 -5.19
N ASN A 116 -12.29 9.83 -4.49
CA ASN A 116 -13.04 10.94 -5.07
C ASN A 116 -12.27 12.27 -5.11
N GLY A 117 -11.29 12.44 -4.22
CA GLY A 117 -10.76 13.76 -3.88
C GLY A 117 -11.71 14.54 -2.96
N VAL A 118 -11.25 15.69 -2.49
CA VAL A 118 -12.10 16.61 -1.73
C VAL A 118 -12.90 17.45 -2.69
N VAL A 119 -14.22 17.32 -2.61
CA VAL A 119 -15.13 18.09 -3.45
C VAL A 119 -15.67 19.27 -2.66
N TYR A 120 -15.39 20.47 -3.15
CA TYR A 120 -15.96 21.70 -2.60
C TYR A 120 -17.19 22.08 -3.39
N GLY A 121 -18.27 22.38 -2.69
CA GLY A 121 -19.46 22.95 -3.30
C GLY A 121 -20.62 21.98 -3.43
N ARG A 122 -21.11 21.73 -4.66
CA ARG A 122 -22.40 21.05 -4.89
C ARG A 122 -22.29 19.53 -5.03
N ASP A 123 -21.10 19.02 -5.24
CA ASP A 123 -20.87 17.57 -5.34
C ASP A 123 -20.34 17.03 -4.01
N PRO A 124 -21.12 16.22 -3.28
CA PRO A 124 -20.69 15.65 -2.00
C PRO A 124 -19.72 14.48 -2.16
N GLY A 125 -19.31 14.14 -3.38
CA GLY A 125 -18.57 12.91 -3.69
C GLY A 125 -19.50 11.68 -3.74
N HIS A 126 -18.90 10.51 -3.86
CA HIS A 126 -19.60 9.23 -3.93
C HIS A 126 -19.23 8.33 -2.74
N LEU A 127 -20.15 7.47 -2.34
CA LEU A 127 -19.79 6.31 -1.53
C LEU A 127 -18.97 5.34 -2.39
N LEU A 128 -18.11 4.54 -1.79
CA LEU A 128 -17.31 3.57 -2.55
C LEU A 128 -18.16 2.55 -3.27
N GLU A 129 -19.27 2.12 -2.66
CA GLU A 129 -20.27 1.22 -3.26
C GLU A 129 -20.98 1.81 -4.50
N GLU A 130 -21.04 3.15 -4.61
CA GLU A 130 -21.60 3.84 -5.79
C GLU A 130 -20.61 3.88 -6.97
N ILE A 131 -19.31 3.62 -6.70
CA ILE A 131 -18.21 3.72 -7.69
C ILE A 131 -17.26 2.50 -7.62
N PRO A 132 -17.77 1.25 -7.67
CA PRO A 132 -16.97 0.06 -7.43
C PRO A 132 -15.77 -0.08 -8.37
N ASP A 133 -15.91 0.30 -9.64
CA ASP A 133 -14.77 0.25 -10.60
C ASP A 133 -13.61 1.15 -10.17
N LYS A 134 -13.90 2.32 -9.61
CA LYS A 134 -12.87 3.22 -9.10
C LYS A 134 -12.29 2.72 -7.79
N ALA A 135 -13.12 2.22 -6.89
CA ALA A 135 -12.67 1.63 -5.63
C ALA A 135 -11.72 0.45 -5.91
N ARG A 136 -12.10 -0.44 -6.84
CA ARG A 136 -11.27 -1.56 -7.27
C ARG A 136 -9.96 -1.11 -7.92
N ALA A 137 -9.99 -0.12 -8.81
CA ALA A 137 -8.79 0.45 -9.43
C ALA A 137 -7.85 1.12 -8.42
N ALA A 138 -8.38 1.56 -7.28
CA ALA A 138 -7.61 2.11 -6.17
C ALA A 138 -7.29 1.07 -5.08
N SER A 139 -7.53 -0.21 -5.32
CA SER A 139 -7.29 -1.29 -4.35
C SER A 139 -6.15 -2.20 -4.82
N PRO A 140 -5.13 -2.48 -3.99
CA PRO A 140 -4.08 -3.45 -4.33
C PRO A 140 -4.62 -4.79 -4.86
N LEU A 141 -5.72 -5.30 -4.28
CA LEU A 141 -6.38 -6.53 -4.73
C LEU A 141 -6.90 -6.46 -6.18
N GLY A 142 -7.23 -5.28 -6.67
CA GLY A 142 -7.65 -5.09 -8.06
C GLY A 142 -6.55 -5.32 -9.10
N HIS A 143 -5.29 -5.42 -8.67
CA HIS A 143 -4.09 -5.49 -9.51
C HIS A 143 -3.23 -6.73 -9.29
N ILE A 144 -3.78 -7.78 -8.64
CA ILE A 144 -3.05 -9.03 -8.44
C ILE A 144 -2.86 -9.75 -9.78
N HIS A 145 -1.62 -10.07 -10.13
CA HIS A 145 -1.24 -10.75 -11.37
C HIS A 145 0.01 -11.63 -11.17
N PRO A 146 0.29 -12.60 -12.04
CA PRO A 146 1.51 -13.41 -11.96
C PRO A 146 2.79 -12.56 -12.09
N GLY A 147 3.80 -12.93 -11.30
CA GLY A 147 5.12 -12.29 -11.35
C GLY A 147 5.29 -11.11 -10.40
N LEU A 148 4.42 -10.97 -9.41
CA LEU A 148 4.61 -10.02 -8.31
C LEU A 148 5.87 -10.34 -7.50
N PRO A 149 6.53 -9.33 -6.90
CA PRO A 149 7.66 -9.53 -6.01
C PRO A 149 7.21 -10.23 -4.71
N PRO A 150 8.15 -10.78 -3.92
CA PRO A 150 7.84 -11.27 -2.59
C PRO A 150 7.21 -10.19 -1.70
N PHE A 151 6.24 -10.60 -0.88
CA PHE A 151 5.54 -9.74 0.07
C PHE A 151 5.80 -10.16 1.52
N LEU A 152 6.00 -9.18 2.38
CA LEU A 152 5.82 -9.28 3.82
C LEU A 152 4.57 -8.48 4.20
N ILE A 153 3.59 -9.18 4.76
CA ILE A 153 2.37 -8.56 5.30
C ILE A 153 2.47 -8.61 6.82
N MET A 154 2.23 -7.49 7.49
CA MET A 154 2.20 -7.44 8.95
C MET A 154 0.93 -6.72 9.42
N HIS A 155 0.24 -7.28 10.42
CA HIS A 155 -0.97 -6.68 10.99
C HIS A 155 -1.08 -6.96 12.49
N GLY A 156 -1.68 -6.05 13.24
CA GLY A 156 -2.01 -6.24 14.65
C GLY A 156 -3.42 -6.81 14.80
N ASN A 157 -3.59 -7.83 15.65
CA ASN A 157 -4.91 -8.44 15.84
C ASN A 157 -5.87 -7.60 16.73
N ASN A 158 -5.42 -6.44 17.18
CA ASN A 158 -6.22 -5.47 17.94
C ASN A 158 -6.35 -4.13 17.21
N ASP A 159 -6.14 -4.11 15.90
CA ASP A 159 -6.23 -2.89 15.09
C ASP A 159 -7.69 -2.41 14.99
N HIS A 160 -7.94 -1.20 15.51
CA HIS A 160 -9.26 -0.57 15.53
C HIS A 160 -9.49 0.44 14.39
N MET A 161 -8.51 0.63 13.52
CA MET A 161 -8.57 1.62 12.43
C MET A 161 -8.58 0.97 11.04
N VAL A 162 -7.77 -0.07 10.82
CA VAL A 162 -7.78 -0.88 9.60
C VAL A 162 -7.98 -2.32 10.01
N SER A 163 -9.06 -2.93 9.55
CA SER A 163 -9.38 -4.31 9.90
C SER A 163 -8.28 -5.27 9.44
N GLN A 164 -7.92 -6.23 10.31
CA GLN A 164 -7.02 -7.32 9.94
C GLN A 164 -7.50 -8.07 8.69
N ARG A 165 -8.82 -8.06 8.39
CA ARG A 165 -9.39 -8.63 7.17
C ARG A 165 -8.74 -8.11 5.90
N GLN A 166 -8.30 -6.87 5.89
CA GLN A 166 -7.57 -6.30 4.75
C GLN A 166 -6.27 -7.04 4.47
N SER A 167 -5.52 -7.41 5.50
CA SER A 167 -4.31 -8.24 5.36
C SER A 167 -4.62 -9.70 5.06
N ASP A 168 -5.71 -10.26 5.63
CA ASP A 168 -6.15 -11.62 5.35
C ASP A 168 -6.47 -11.79 3.85
N HIS A 169 -7.26 -10.87 3.28
CA HIS A 169 -7.63 -10.89 1.85
C HIS A 169 -6.41 -10.75 0.94
N LEU A 170 -5.50 -9.83 1.27
CA LEU A 170 -4.27 -9.67 0.49
C LEU A 170 -3.41 -10.92 0.52
N TYR A 171 -3.26 -11.53 1.69
CA TYR A 171 -2.50 -12.78 1.85
C TYR A 171 -3.10 -13.91 1.03
N GLU A 172 -4.42 -14.12 1.14
CA GLU A 172 -5.14 -15.16 0.40
C GLU A 172 -4.96 -14.98 -1.12
N ALA A 173 -5.18 -13.76 -1.63
CA ALA A 173 -5.05 -13.46 -3.06
C ALA A 173 -3.62 -13.64 -3.57
N LEU A 174 -2.60 -13.26 -2.80
CA LEU A 174 -1.20 -13.47 -3.16
C LEU A 174 -0.83 -14.95 -3.16
N CYS A 175 -1.32 -15.74 -2.20
CA CYS A 175 -1.14 -17.19 -2.16
C CYS A 175 -1.78 -17.87 -3.38
N GLU A 176 -3.03 -17.52 -3.71
CA GLU A 176 -3.75 -18.05 -4.89
C GLU A 176 -3.05 -17.70 -6.19
N ASN A 177 -2.44 -16.52 -6.26
CA ASN A 177 -1.64 -16.07 -7.40
C ASN A 177 -0.27 -16.79 -7.52
N GLY A 178 0.15 -17.53 -6.49
CA GLY A 178 1.47 -18.18 -6.41
C GLY A 178 2.62 -17.22 -6.10
N THR A 179 2.32 -16.06 -5.53
CA THR A 179 3.32 -15.08 -5.07
C THR A 179 3.95 -15.55 -3.77
N GLU A 180 5.27 -15.37 -3.63
CA GLU A 180 5.95 -15.59 -2.35
C GLU A 180 5.48 -14.56 -1.33
N VAL A 181 4.84 -15.02 -0.25
CA VAL A 181 4.26 -14.13 0.76
C VAL A 181 4.48 -14.67 2.17
N GLU A 182 4.88 -13.79 3.06
CA GLU A 182 4.98 -14.05 4.48
C GLU A 182 4.00 -13.14 5.22
N TYR A 183 3.21 -13.71 6.16
CA TYR A 183 2.23 -12.97 6.93
C TYR A 183 2.48 -13.11 8.42
N VAL A 184 2.67 -11.98 9.08
CA VAL A 184 2.96 -11.90 10.52
C VAL A 184 1.87 -11.10 11.22
N VAL A 185 1.22 -11.74 12.21
CA VAL A 185 0.25 -11.07 13.07
C VAL A 185 0.89 -10.78 14.42
N LEU A 186 0.89 -9.50 14.82
CA LEU A 186 1.35 -9.06 16.13
C LEU A 186 0.20 -9.14 17.14
N ASP A 187 0.38 -9.96 18.18
CA ASP A 187 -0.63 -10.12 19.23
C ASP A 187 -0.80 -8.82 20.03
N LYS A 188 -2.05 -8.38 20.17
CA LYS A 188 -2.49 -7.18 20.89
C LYS A 188 -2.00 -5.84 20.31
N ALA A 189 -1.32 -5.83 19.19
CA ALA A 189 -0.92 -4.60 18.55
C ALA A 189 -2.13 -3.89 17.94
N ASP A 190 -2.24 -2.58 18.21
CA ASP A 190 -3.21 -1.68 17.61
C ASP A 190 -2.56 -0.89 16.46
N HIS A 191 -3.33 -0.07 15.78
CA HIS A 191 -2.89 0.71 14.63
C HIS A 191 -1.78 1.71 15.01
N GLY A 192 -0.55 1.41 14.62
CA GLY A 192 0.59 2.31 14.83
C GLY A 192 1.00 2.55 16.28
N ASP A 193 0.66 1.64 17.18
CA ASP A 193 1.06 1.71 18.59
C ASP A 193 2.54 1.32 18.82
N ASP A 194 2.96 1.33 20.09
CA ASP A 194 4.35 1.06 20.49
C ASP A 194 4.87 -0.34 20.11
N HIS A 195 3.99 -1.32 19.85
CA HIS A 195 4.38 -2.66 19.43
C HIS A 195 5.18 -2.65 18.13
N TRP A 196 4.83 -1.75 17.21
CA TRP A 196 5.44 -1.63 15.89
C TRP A 196 6.88 -1.09 15.92
N PHE A 197 7.23 -0.37 16.98
CA PHE A 197 8.54 0.28 17.13
C PHE A 197 9.50 -0.50 18.02
N GLN A 198 9.14 -1.73 18.41
CA GLN A 198 10.03 -2.59 19.17
C GLN A 198 11.16 -3.13 18.32
N GLN A 199 12.37 -3.19 18.90
CA GLN A 199 13.56 -3.61 18.17
C GLN A 199 13.40 -4.96 17.45
N PRO A 200 12.77 -6.01 18.05
CA PRO A 200 12.56 -7.28 17.35
C PRO A 200 11.70 -7.16 16.08
N VAL A 201 10.71 -6.26 16.06
CA VAL A 201 9.84 -6.02 14.88
C VAL A 201 10.65 -5.32 13.78
N ILE A 202 11.44 -4.32 14.17
CA ILE A 202 12.32 -3.61 13.25
C ILE A 202 13.37 -4.55 12.65
N ASP A 203 14.02 -5.36 13.48
CA ASP A 203 15.04 -6.31 13.03
C ASP A 203 14.45 -7.35 12.09
N TYR A 204 13.24 -7.83 12.37
CA TYR A 204 12.53 -8.77 11.51
C TYR A 204 12.32 -8.22 10.09
N VAL A 205 11.79 -7.01 9.97
CA VAL A 205 11.58 -6.34 8.68
C VAL A 205 12.91 -6.12 7.95
N VAL A 206 13.94 -5.66 8.68
CA VAL A 206 15.27 -5.43 8.10
C VAL A 206 15.89 -6.74 7.59
N ASP A 207 15.79 -7.83 8.35
CA ASP A 207 16.36 -9.13 7.97
C ASP A 207 15.56 -9.75 6.82
N TRP A 208 14.23 -9.57 6.80
CA TRP A 208 13.41 -9.97 5.68
C TRP A 208 13.86 -9.29 4.37
N PHE A 209 14.03 -7.98 4.35
CA PHE A 209 14.55 -7.26 3.18
C PHE A 209 15.97 -7.69 2.81
N ARG A 210 16.85 -7.91 3.78
CA ARG A 210 18.19 -8.42 3.53
C ARG A 210 18.16 -9.76 2.82
N ASN A 211 17.22 -10.62 3.14
CA ASN A 211 17.08 -11.93 2.51
C ASN A 211 16.55 -11.86 1.08
N HIS A 212 15.61 -10.95 0.80
CA HIS A 212 14.95 -10.83 -0.50
C HIS A 212 15.65 -9.86 -1.47
N LEU A 213 16.50 -8.97 -0.96
CA LEU A 213 17.27 -8.02 -1.79
C LEU A 213 18.77 -8.38 -1.87
N ARG A 214 19.13 -9.63 -1.68
CA ARG A 214 20.52 -10.11 -1.85
C ARG A 214 20.92 -10.10 -3.33
N PRO A 215 22.26 -9.90 -3.62
CA PRO A 215 22.80 -10.05 -4.97
C PRO A 215 22.60 -11.46 -5.51
#